data_63c585f1530cd09f1d4e831c59e61451
#
_entry.id   63c585f1530cd09f1d4e831c59e61451
#
_cell.length_a   1.000
_cell.length_b   1.000
_cell.length_c   1.000
_cell.angle_alpha   90.00
_cell.angle_beta   90.00
_cell.angle_gamma   90.00
#
_symmetry.space_group_name_H-M   'P 1'
#
loop_
_entity.id
_entity.type
_entity.pdbx_description
1 polymer ?
#
loop_
_entity_poly.entity_id
_entity_poly.type
_entity_poly.pdbx_seq_one_letter_code
_entity_poly.pdbx_strand_id
1 'polypeptide(L)'
;FADDTIEFKFGAVSEKDKKDVLWEDGMNRTVHIPALASGNVVVYDLSQAFFEIYNTRVAGTLVPVFSLRTKESFGVGDFGDLEKMIDFMCETGQKVLQVLPINDTTITHTWTDSYPYSCISIFALHPQYVNLHRLPLLDDEQKREHFEKLRRELNALPQIDYERVNDAKVAYLRELYAQVGAKILGTHAFREFFKENGYWLVPYAQYCTLRDKYGTADFSQWKDHNQWNEADRKKLSEPRSKEYKEVAFWYYVYS
;
A
#
# COMPACT_ATOMS: atom_id res chain seq x y z
N PHE A 1 10.86 -34.76 -43.32
CA PHE A 1 9.40 -34.68 -43.17
C PHE A 1 8.89 -33.86 -44.38
N ALA A 2 8.03 -34.43 -45.16
CA ALA A 2 7.40 -33.72 -46.28
C ALA A 2 5.92 -33.59 -46.00
N ASP A 3 5.47 -32.38 -45.69
CA ASP A 3 4.05 -32.02 -45.55
C ASP A 3 3.31 -32.87 -44.51
N ASP A 4 3.75 -32.85 -43.29
CA ASP A 4 3.27 -33.71 -42.19
C ASP A 4 2.56 -32.92 -41.08
N THR A 5 1.65 -33.57 -40.38
CA THR A 5 0.93 -33.00 -39.26
C THR A 5 1.31 -33.71 -37.97
N ILE A 6 1.79 -32.96 -36.99
CA ILE A 6 2.16 -33.50 -35.70
C ILE A 6 1.11 -33.11 -34.65
N GLU A 7 0.61 -34.09 -33.92
CA GLU A 7 -0.17 -33.87 -32.71
C GLU A 7 0.73 -33.97 -31.48
N PHE A 8 0.56 -33.04 -30.55
CA PHE A 8 1.31 -33.04 -29.29
C PHE A 8 0.52 -32.36 -28.16
N LYS A 9 1.02 -32.53 -26.97
CA LYS A 9 0.48 -31.88 -25.77
C LYS A 9 1.62 -31.62 -24.81
N PHE A 10 1.54 -30.50 -24.07
CA PHE A 10 2.52 -30.23 -23.02
C PHE A 10 2.21 -31.03 -21.76
N GLY A 11 3.26 -31.48 -21.10
CA GLY A 11 3.19 -32.13 -19.79
C GLY A 11 4.07 -31.38 -18.79
N ALA A 12 3.51 -31.01 -17.63
CA ALA A 12 4.26 -30.49 -16.51
C ALA A 12 4.61 -31.64 -15.58
N VAL A 13 5.88 -31.72 -15.17
CA VAL A 13 6.41 -32.77 -14.29
C VAL A 13 7.01 -32.13 -13.05
N SER A 14 6.68 -32.66 -11.87
CA SER A 14 7.29 -32.22 -10.61
C SER A 14 8.80 -32.53 -10.58
N GLU A 15 9.62 -31.57 -10.17
CA GLU A 15 11.06 -31.80 -9.97
C GLU A 15 11.35 -32.88 -8.90
N LYS A 16 10.46 -33.01 -7.90
CA LYS A 16 10.59 -33.96 -6.79
C LYS A 16 10.07 -35.35 -7.10
N ASP A 17 8.99 -35.42 -7.89
CA ASP A 17 8.38 -36.68 -8.29
C ASP A 17 8.11 -36.68 -9.80
N LYS A 18 9.00 -37.36 -10.54
CA LYS A 18 8.93 -37.40 -12.00
C LYS A 18 7.89 -38.39 -12.55
N LYS A 19 7.13 -39.05 -11.68
CA LYS A 19 6.17 -40.09 -12.10
C LYS A 19 4.81 -39.52 -12.50
N ASP A 20 4.41 -38.39 -11.87
CA ASP A 20 3.14 -37.77 -12.16
C ASP A 20 3.30 -36.66 -13.21
N VAL A 21 2.71 -36.85 -14.36
CA VAL A 21 2.67 -35.86 -15.43
C VAL A 21 1.29 -35.20 -15.42
N LEU A 22 1.27 -33.89 -15.16
CA LEU A 22 0.07 -33.09 -15.35
C LEU A 22 0.01 -32.66 -16.83
N TRP A 23 -1.00 -33.13 -17.53
CA TRP A 23 -1.17 -32.78 -18.95
C TRP A 23 -1.88 -31.43 -19.11
N GLU A 24 -1.49 -30.73 -20.17
CA GLU A 24 -2.15 -29.49 -20.58
C GLU A 24 -3.66 -29.69 -20.76
N ASP A 25 -4.45 -28.66 -20.40
CA ASP A 25 -5.91 -28.68 -20.56
C ASP A 25 -6.34 -28.65 -22.02
N GLY A 26 -7.54 -29.13 -22.27
CA GLY A 26 -8.14 -29.12 -23.59
C GLY A 26 -7.71 -30.31 -24.51
N MET A 27 -7.85 -30.13 -25.79
CA MET A 27 -7.47 -31.14 -26.80
C MET A 27 -5.98 -31.09 -27.15
N ASN A 28 -5.46 -32.13 -27.78
CA ASN A 28 -4.10 -32.09 -28.33
C ASN A 28 -3.94 -30.93 -29.30
N ARG A 29 -2.76 -30.35 -29.28
CA ARG A 29 -2.36 -29.33 -30.28
C ARG A 29 -1.95 -30.00 -31.55
N THR A 30 -2.26 -29.35 -32.66
CA THR A 30 -1.92 -29.82 -34.00
C THR A 30 -1.04 -28.77 -34.68
N VAL A 31 0.12 -29.19 -35.19
CA VAL A 31 1.01 -28.33 -35.97
C VAL A 31 1.27 -28.99 -37.33
N HIS A 32 1.01 -28.22 -38.36
CA HIS A 32 1.32 -28.62 -39.71
C HIS A 32 2.74 -28.21 -40.10
N ILE A 33 3.55 -29.18 -40.48
CA ILE A 33 4.94 -28.96 -40.90
C ILE A 33 4.95 -28.94 -42.43
N PRO A 34 5.12 -27.77 -43.07
CA PRO A 34 5.16 -27.69 -44.53
C PRO A 34 6.42 -28.38 -45.06
N ALA A 35 6.36 -28.84 -46.33
CA ALA A 35 7.53 -29.33 -47.02
C ALA A 35 8.58 -28.22 -47.14
N LEU A 36 9.78 -28.46 -46.62
CA LEU A 36 10.85 -27.46 -46.60
C LEU A 36 11.96 -27.84 -47.59
N ALA A 37 12.51 -26.84 -48.27
CA ALA A 37 13.76 -27.00 -48.99
C ALA A 37 14.94 -27.26 -48.01
N SER A 38 15.94 -27.99 -48.48
CA SER A 38 17.12 -28.30 -47.68
C SER A 38 17.76 -27.03 -47.12
N GLY A 39 18.00 -27.01 -45.81
CA GLY A 39 18.60 -25.89 -45.09
C GLY A 39 17.60 -24.88 -44.49
N ASN A 40 16.31 -25.00 -44.74
CA ASN A 40 15.28 -24.16 -44.13
C ASN A 40 14.83 -24.73 -42.76
N VAL A 41 14.44 -23.83 -41.88
CA VAL A 41 13.93 -24.14 -40.53
C VAL A 41 12.57 -23.47 -40.35
N VAL A 42 11.60 -24.18 -39.79
CA VAL A 42 10.35 -23.59 -39.29
C VAL A 42 10.42 -23.49 -37.78
N VAL A 43 10.11 -22.32 -37.26
CA VAL A 43 10.00 -22.06 -35.81
C VAL A 43 8.53 -21.80 -35.49
N TYR A 44 7.98 -22.60 -34.59
CA TYR A 44 6.65 -22.36 -34.02
C TYR A 44 6.81 -21.78 -32.64
N ASP A 45 6.37 -20.54 -32.46
CA ASP A 45 6.32 -19.90 -31.14
C ASP A 45 4.98 -20.24 -30.48
N LEU A 46 5.04 -21.01 -29.39
CA LEU A 46 3.88 -21.43 -28.62
C LEU A 46 3.90 -20.68 -27.28
N SER A 47 3.37 -19.49 -27.30
CA SER A 47 3.47 -18.53 -26.21
C SER A 47 2.75 -18.93 -24.89
N GLN A 48 1.80 -19.86 -24.92
CA GLN A 48 1.00 -20.24 -23.77
C GLN A 48 0.65 -21.73 -23.74
N ALA A 49 0.77 -22.33 -22.54
CA ALA A 49 0.24 -23.65 -22.21
C ALA A 49 -0.64 -23.52 -20.95
N PHE A 50 -1.80 -24.17 -20.95
CA PHE A 50 -2.76 -24.08 -19.86
C PHE A 50 -2.80 -25.40 -19.08
N PHE A 51 -2.60 -25.31 -17.76
CA PHE A 51 -2.68 -26.46 -16.87
C PHE A 51 -3.63 -26.15 -15.73
N GLU A 52 -4.55 -27.04 -15.43
CA GLU A 52 -5.40 -26.96 -14.23
C GLU A 52 -4.56 -27.30 -12.98
N ILE A 53 -3.57 -26.43 -12.67
CA ILE A 53 -2.63 -26.63 -11.57
C ILE A 53 -3.31 -26.48 -10.20
N TYR A 54 -4.47 -25.80 -10.14
CA TYR A 54 -5.11 -25.42 -8.90
C TYR A 54 -6.58 -25.86 -8.82
N ASN A 55 -6.80 -27.11 -8.51
CA ASN A 55 -8.11 -27.53 -7.98
C ASN A 55 -8.15 -27.34 -6.45
N THR A 56 -7.63 -26.18 -6.00
CA THR A 56 -7.50 -25.91 -4.56
C THR A 56 -8.69 -25.10 -4.11
N ARG A 57 -9.52 -25.68 -3.23
CA ARG A 57 -10.54 -24.94 -2.52
C ARG A 57 -9.85 -24.13 -1.42
N VAL A 58 -10.11 -22.83 -1.39
CA VAL A 58 -9.61 -21.93 -0.35
C VAL A 58 -10.75 -21.26 0.37
N ALA A 59 -10.58 -21.08 1.67
CA ALA A 59 -11.45 -20.23 2.50
C ALA A 59 -10.71 -18.95 2.81
N GLY A 60 -11.44 -17.85 2.91
CA GLY A 60 -10.88 -16.55 3.23
C GLY A 60 -11.90 -15.62 3.85
N THR A 61 -11.42 -14.50 4.37
CA THR A 61 -12.22 -13.43 4.96
C THR A 61 -11.99 -12.14 4.19
N LEU A 62 -13.07 -11.39 3.95
CA LEU A 62 -13.01 -10.00 3.48
C LEU A 62 -13.36 -9.10 4.66
N VAL A 63 -12.48 -8.14 4.99
CA VAL A 63 -12.71 -7.21 6.09
C VAL A 63 -11.99 -5.88 5.84
N PRO A 64 -12.65 -4.73 6.09
CA PRO A 64 -11.96 -3.45 6.07
C PRO A 64 -11.02 -3.34 7.26
N VAL A 65 -9.79 -2.83 7.06
CA VAL A 65 -8.81 -2.66 8.16
C VAL A 65 -9.39 -1.76 9.26
N PHE A 66 -10.07 -0.68 8.91
CA PHE A 66 -10.66 0.24 9.89
C PHE A 66 -11.66 -0.42 10.84
N SER A 67 -12.28 -1.54 10.47
CA SER A 67 -13.25 -2.26 11.32
C SER A 67 -12.60 -3.24 12.30
N LEU A 68 -11.31 -3.51 12.19
CA LEU A 68 -10.57 -4.45 13.04
C LEU A 68 -10.22 -3.83 14.40
N ARG A 69 -11.21 -3.37 15.15
CA ARG A 69 -10.97 -2.73 16.46
C ARG A 69 -10.70 -3.76 17.54
N THR A 70 -9.62 -3.57 18.28
CA THR A 70 -9.28 -4.30 19.51
C THR A 70 -9.23 -3.36 20.72
N LYS A 71 -8.92 -3.88 21.89
CA LYS A 71 -8.74 -3.05 23.10
C LYS A 71 -7.59 -2.05 23.02
N GLU A 72 -6.63 -2.32 22.13
CA GLU A 72 -5.42 -1.51 21.96
C GLU A 72 -5.53 -0.50 20.83
N SER A 73 -6.56 -0.61 19.98
CA SER A 73 -6.75 0.30 18.85
C SER A 73 -6.95 1.75 19.30
N PHE A 74 -6.65 2.67 18.41
CA PHE A 74 -6.84 4.11 18.64
C PHE A 74 -8.18 4.60 18.02
N GLY A 75 -9.28 3.94 18.37
CA GLY A 75 -10.62 4.27 17.88
C GLY A 75 -10.95 3.75 16.46
N VAL A 76 -9.97 3.27 15.74
CA VAL A 76 -10.06 2.67 14.40
C VAL A 76 -9.12 1.48 14.33
N GLY A 77 -9.45 0.45 13.54
CA GLY A 77 -8.52 -0.65 13.26
C GLY A 77 -7.31 -0.16 12.47
N ASP A 78 -6.14 -0.68 12.80
CA ASP A 78 -4.87 -0.28 12.20
C ASP A 78 -4.01 -1.49 11.79
N PHE A 79 -2.77 -1.25 11.34
CA PHE A 79 -1.89 -2.33 10.87
C PHE A 79 -1.49 -3.32 11.98
N GLY A 80 -1.47 -2.90 13.25
CA GLY A 80 -1.28 -3.84 14.36
C GLY A 80 -2.49 -4.74 14.59
N ASP A 81 -3.70 -4.24 14.34
CA ASP A 81 -4.92 -5.04 14.39
C ASP A 81 -5.02 -5.98 13.17
N LEU A 82 -4.49 -5.56 12.01
CA LEU A 82 -4.40 -6.41 10.82
C LEU A 82 -3.47 -7.62 11.05
N GLU A 83 -2.35 -7.45 11.75
CA GLU A 83 -1.49 -8.58 12.14
C GLU A 83 -2.24 -9.60 12.99
N LYS A 84 -3.00 -9.16 13.99
CA LYS A 84 -3.83 -10.04 14.81
C LYS A 84 -4.88 -10.78 13.98
N MET A 85 -5.43 -10.14 12.95
CA MET A 85 -6.36 -10.79 12.02
C MET A 85 -5.65 -11.86 11.18
N ILE A 86 -4.42 -11.61 10.73
CA ILE A 86 -3.61 -12.59 10.00
C ILE A 86 -3.33 -13.82 10.89
N ASP A 87 -2.96 -13.61 12.15
CA ASP A 87 -2.74 -14.70 13.12
C ASP A 87 -4.02 -15.53 13.30
N PHE A 88 -5.16 -14.89 13.50
CA PHE A 88 -6.46 -15.57 13.59
C PHE A 88 -6.77 -16.40 12.35
N MET A 89 -6.47 -15.89 11.17
CA MET A 89 -6.68 -16.63 9.92
C MET A 89 -5.75 -17.84 9.80
N CYS A 90 -4.50 -17.71 10.24
CA CYS A 90 -3.57 -18.84 10.31
C CYS A 90 -4.10 -19.94 11.26
N GLU A 91 -4.57 -19.57 12.45
CA GLU A 91 -5.14 -20.50 13.44
C GLU A 91 -6.38 -21.21 12.93
N THR A 92 -7.22 -20.53 12.14
CA THR A 92 -8.45 -21.07 11.56
C THR A 92 -8.26 -21.77 10.21
N GLY A 93 -7.04 -21.84 9.70
CA GLY A 93 -6.70 -22.51 8.44
C GLY A 93 -7.16 -21.76 7.18
N GLN A 94 -7.56 -20.50 7.30
CA GLN A 94 -7.90 -19.67 6.14
C GLN A 94 -6.66 -19.30 5.34
N LYS A 95 -6.82 -19.08 4.03
CA LYS A 95 -5.70 -18.87 3.09
C LYS A 95 -5.72 -17.52 2.39
N VAL A 96 -6.85 -16.80 2.43
CA VAL A 96 -7.02 -15.53 1.74
C VAL A 96 -7.61 -14.49 2.68
N LEU A 97 -6.91 -13.37 2.86
CA LEU A 97 -7.42 -12.17 3.50
C LEU A 97 -7.59 -11.09 2.44
N GLN A 98 -8.83 -10.67 2.20
CA GLN A 98 -9.11 -9.53 1.36
C GLN A 98 -9.39 -8.31 2.23
N VAL A 99 -8.67 -7.23 2.01
CA VAL A 99 -8.91 -5.94 2.67
C VAL A 99 -9.46 -4.93 1.65
N LEU A 100 -10.18 -3.92 2.12
CA LEU A 100 -10.52 -2.77 1.29
C LEU A 100 -9.28 -1.89 1.07
N PRO A 101 -9.31 -0.95 0.10
CA PRO A 101 -8.17 -0.05 -0.13
C PRO A 101 -7.74 0.65 1.16
N ILE A 102 -6.43 0.72 1.36
CA ILE A 102 -5.78 1.29 2.56
C ILE A 102 -5.00 2.56 2.26
N ASN A 103 -5.11 3.04 1.05
CA ASN A 103 -4.42 4.24 0.58
C ASN A 103 -5.04 5.52 1.14
N ASP A 104 -4.27 6.60 1.11
CA ASP A 104 -4.68 7.89 1.65
C ASP A 104 -5.85 8.51 0.88
N THR A 105 -6.90 8.84 1.62
CA THR A 105 -8.15 9.45 1.15
C THR A 105 -8.38 10.83 1.73
N THR A 106 -7.37 11.45 2.36
CA THR A 106 -7.50 12.72 3.08
C THR A 106 -7.70 13.91 2.12
N ILE A 107 -8.94 14.27 1.88
CA ILE A 107 -9.36 15.34 0.97
C ILE A 107 -9.88 16.54 1.76
N THR A 108 -10.85 16.31 2.65
CA THR A 108 -11.63 17.35 3.33
C THR A 108 -11.35 17.46 4.82
N HIS A 109 -10.61 16.51 5.40
CA HIS A 109 -10.45 16.32 6.84
C HIS A 109 -11.78 16.11 7.59
N THR A 110 -12.79 15.59 6.89
CA THR A 110 -14.10 15.26 7.44
C THR A 110 -14.37 13.76 7.34
N TRP A 111 -15.49 13.33 7.93
CA TRP A 111 -15.92 11.92 7.86
C TRP A 111 -16.06 11.37 6.44
N THR A 112 -16.23 12.23 5.43
CA THR A 112 -16.32 11.82 4.02
C THR A 112 -15.03 11.16 3.53
N ASP A 113 -13.90 11.47 4.13
CA ASP A 113 -12.61 10.87 3.81
C ASP A 113 -12.50 9.40 4.29
N SER A 114 -13.49 8.90 5.04
CA SER A 114 -13.55 7.49 5.45
C SER A 114 -13.86 6.51 4.30
N TYR A 115 -14.27 7.01 3.13
CA TYR A 115 -14.61 6.16 1.99
C TYR A 115 -13.34 5.65 1.30
N PRO A 116 -13.02 4.34 1.40
CA PRO A 116 -11.69 3.81 1.05
C PRO A 116 -11.40 3.83 -0.45
N TYR A 117 -12.42 3.96 -1.29
CA TYR A 117 -12.27 3.96 -2.75
C TYR A 117 -11.95 5.34 -3.35
N SER A 118 -11.95 6.40 -2.54
CA SER A 118 -11.62 7.77 -2.98
C SER A 118 -10.14 8.11 -2.73
N CYS A 119 -9.22 7.15 -2.97
CA CYS A 119 -7.80 7.37 -2.72
C CYS A 119 -7.21 8.43 -3.66
N ILE A 120 -6.35 9.28 -3.10
CA ILE A 120 -5.63 10.33 -3.82
C ILE A 120 -4.35 9.76 -4.45
N SER A 121 -3.71 8.82 -3.76
CA SER A 121 -2.45 8.22 -4.17
C SER A 121 -2.55 6.71 -4.14
N ILE A 122 -2.00 6.04 -5.16
CA ILE A 122 -1.88 4.58 -5.19
C ILE A 122 -0.66 4.08 -4.38
N PHE A 123 0.19 4.99 -3.90
CA PHE A 123 1.41 4.65 -3.16
C PHE A 123 1.29 4.97 -1.67
N ALA A 124 0.79 6.15 -1.32
CA ALA A 124 0.70 6.61 0.06
C ALA A 124 -0.39 5.85 0.82
N LEU A 125 -0.04 5.26 1.95
CA LEU A 125 -0.98 4.62 2.87
C LEU A 125 -1.63 5.67 3.77
N HIS A 126 -2.90 5.46 4.12
CA HIS A 126 -3.62 6.42 4.96
C HIS A 126 -3.03 6.45 6.38
N PRO A 127 -2.65 7.64 6.91
CA PRO A 127 -2.05 7.76 8.24
C PRO A 127 -2.91 7.22 9.39
N GLN A 128 -4.23 7.12 9.21
CA GLN A 128 -5.11 6.51 10.22
C GLN A 128 -4.75 5.05 10.56
N TYR A 129 -4.10 4.33 9.64
CA TYR A 129 -3.73 2.92 9.85
C TYR A 129 -2.39 2.73 10.56
N VAL A 130 -1.68 3.81 10.88
CA VAL A 130 -0.46 3.74 11.68
C VAL A 130 -0.78 3.20 13.06
N ASN A 131 -0.05 2.17 13.51
CA ASN A 131 -0.12 1.68 14.87
C ASN A 131 0.82 2.48 15.76
N LEU A 132 0.26 3.39 16.57
CA LEU A 132 1.06 4.29 17.44
C LEU A 132 1.85 3.55 18.51
N HIS A 133 1.43 2.35 18.94
CA HIS A 133 2.18 1.55 19.92
C HIS A 133 3.48 0.94 19.36
N ARG A 134 3.63 0.91 18.05
CA ARG A 134 4.85 0.45 17.37
C ARG A 134 5.87 1.56 17.15
N LEU A 135 5.50 2.80 17.44
CA LEU A 135 6.36 3.96 17.31
C LEU A 135 7.10 4.21 18.63
N PRO A 136 8.22 4.95 18.60
CA PRO A 136 8.87 5.41 19.82
C PRO A 136 7.91 6.19 20.72
N LEU A 137 8.09 6.08 22.03
CA LEU A 137 7.29 6.84 22.98
C LEU A 137 7.66 8.33 22.92
N LEU A 138 6.68 9.18 23.16
CA LEU A 138 6.94 10.59 23.39
C LEU A 138 7.72 10.75 24.70
N ASP A 139 8.71 11.66 24.75
CA ASP A 139 9.51 11.92 25.95
C ASP A 139 8.67 12.59 27.03
N ASP A 140 7.71 13.43 26.65
CA ASP A 140 6.80 14.15 27.54
C ASP A 140 5.72 13.22 28.10
N GLU A 141 5.75 12.97 29.40
CA GLU A 141 4.82 12.10 30.09
C GLU A 141 3.37 12.62 30.08
N GLN A 142 3.17 13.92 30.19
CA GLN A 142 1.82 14.51 30.16
C GLN A 142 1.18 14.33 28.78
N LYS A 143 1.98 14.44 27.70
CA LYS A 143 1.51 14.16 26.35
C LYS A 143 1.18 12.67 26.16
N ARG A 144 2.01 11.76 26.69
CA ARG A 144 1.70 10.32 26.66
C ARG A 144 0.37 10.02 27.34
N GLU A 145 0.17 10.55 28.54
CA GLU A 145 -1.08 10.37 29.28
C GLU A 145 -2.28 10.96 28.54
N HIS A 146 -2.12 12.14 27.95
CA HIS A 146 -3.16 12.78 27.15
C HIS A 146 -3.59 11.89 25.98
N PHE A 147 -2.63 11.41 25.17
CA PHE A 147 -2.94 10.57 24.02
C PHE A 147 -3.50 9.20 24.43
N GLU A 148 -3.03 8.62 25.52
CA GLU A 148 -3.58 7.37 26.03
C GLU A 148 -5.03 7.53 26.54
N LYS A 149 -5.34 8.63 27.20
CA LYS A 149 -6.72 8.97 27.58
C LYS A 149 -7.60 9.12 26.34
N LEU A 150 -7.13 9.86 25.35
CA LEU A 150 -7.85 10.08 24.09
C LEU A 150 -8.06 8.77 23.32
N ARG A 151 -7.06 7.89 23.28
CA ARG A 151 -7.17 6.55 22.71
C ARG A 151 -8.32 5.76 23.35
N ARG A 152 -8.35 5.70 24.68
CA ARG A 152 -9.42 4.97 25.41
C ARG A 152 -10.79 5.58 25.14
N GLU A 153 -10.89 6.90 25.12
CA GLU A 153 -12.14 7.60 24.84
C GLU A 153 -12.64 7.27 23.43
N LEU A 154 -11.81 7.44 22.41
CA LEU A 154 -12.18 7.18 21.02
C LEU A 154 -12.48 5.69 20.77
N ASN A 155 -11.72 4.80 21.41
CA ASN A 155 -11.92 3.37 21.27
C ASN A 155 -13.18 2.84 21.98
N ALA A 156 -13.70 3.59 22.96
CA ALA A 156 -14.96 3.24 23.64
C ALA A 156 -16.21 3.69 22.88
N LEU A 157 -16.07 4.50 21.83
CA LEU A 157 -17.20 4.96 21.03
C LEU A 157 -17.85 3.80 20.29
N PRO A 158 -19.21 3.76 20.19
CA PRO A 158 -19.92 2.72 19.46
C PRO A 158 -19.68 2.77 17.93
N GLN A 159 -19.34 3.95 17.43
CA GLN A 159 -18.98 4.18 16.02
C GLN A 159 -17.63 4.87 15.95
N ILE A 160 -16.94 4.67 14.81
CA ILE A 160 -15.66 5.31 14.56
C ILE A 160 -15.89 6.81 14.33
N ASP A 161 -15.22 7.63 15.11
CA ASP A 161 -15.12 9.06 14.88
C ASP A 161 -13.85 9.34 14.06
N TYR A 162 -14.00 9.25 12.74
CA TYR A 162 -12.86 9.36 11.82
C TYR A 162 -12.12 10.69 11.92
N GLU A 163 -12.85 11.79 12.10
CA GLU A 163 -12.26 13.13 12.22
C GLU A 163 -11.35 13.21 13.44
N ARG A 164 -11.90 12.89 14.62
CA ARG A 164 -11.11 12.93 15.86
C ARG A 164 -9.97 11.91 15.88
N VAL A 165 -10.14 10.74 15.29
CA VAL A 165 -9.08 9.73 15.17
C VAL A 165 -7.94 10.23 14.30
N ASN A 166 -8.25 10.78 13.13
CA ASN A 166 -7.25 11.30 12.20
C ASN A 166 -6.50 12.50 12.82
N ASP A 167 -7.21 13.44 13.39
CA ASP A 167 -6.62 14.60 14.08
C ASP A 167 -5.68 14.16 15.20
N ALA A 168 -6.11 13.22 16.03
CA ALA A 168 -5.32 12.72 17.14
C ALA A 168 -4.05 11.98 16.68
N LYS A 169 -4.17 11.12 15.66
CA LYS A 169 -3.01 10.39 15.13
C LYS A 169 -2.01 11.33 14.45
N VAL A 170 -2.49 12.28 13.65
CA VAL A 170 -1.62 13.29 13.03
C VAL A 170 -0.97 14.17 14.09
N ALA A 171 -1.70 14.59 15.12
CA ALA A 171 -1.12 15.35 16.24
C ALA A 171 -0.03 14.56 16.97
N TYR A 172 -0.24 13.27 17.26
CA TYR A 172 0.79 12.40 17.84
C TYR A 172 2.03 12.32 16.94
N LEU A 173 1.84 12.10 15.64
CA LEU A 173 2.94 12.03 14.67
C LEU A 173 3.72 13.35 14.58
N ARG A 174 3.06 14.50 14.73
CA ARG A 174 3.73 15.81 14.77
C ARG A 174 4.60 15.98 16.02
N GLU A 175 4.11 15.55 17.17
CA GLU A 175 4.90 15.57 18.41
C GLU A 175 6.12 14.63 18.29
N LEU A 176 5.91 13.45 17.75
CA LEU A 176 6.99 12.49 17.54
C LEU A 176 7.99 12.98 16.50
N TYR A 177 7.52 13.60 15.43
CA TYR A 177 8.40 14.22 14.43
C TYR A 177 9.26 15.34 15.03
N ALA A 178 8.70 16.16 15.91
CA ALA A 178 9.45 17.20 16.61
C ALA A 178 10.58 16.60 17.49
N GLN A 179 10.35 15.42 18.06
CA GLN A 179 11.29 14.72 18.94
C GLN A 179 12.38 13.97 18.14
N VAL A 180 12.01 13.21 17.11
CA VAL A 180 12.91 12.27 16.44
C VAL A 180 13.01 12.45 14.92
N GLY A 181 12.22 13.32 14.32
CA GLY A 181 12.09 13.41 12.86
C GLY A 181 13.41 13.69 12.15
N ALA A 182 14.20 14.65 12.63
CA ALA A 182 15.50 14.97 12.03
C ALA A 182 16.47 13.76 12.09
N LYS A 183 16.43 12.99 13.19
CA LYS A 183 17.25 11.78 13.34
C LYS A 183 16.80 10.70 12.35
N ILE A 184 15.51 10.46 12.23
CA ILE A 184 14.96 9.43 11.31
C ILE A 184 15.24 9.77 9.86
N LEU A 185 14.98 11.00 9.43
CA LEU A 185 15.27 11.45 8.06
C LEU A 185 16.77 11.45 7.73
N GLY A 186 17.63 11.45 8.75
CA GLY A 186 19.09 11.31 8.61
C GLY A 186 19.60 9.87 8.54
N THR A 187 18.75 8.85 8.75
CA THR A 187 19.17 7.45 8.77
C THR A 187 19.52 6.91 7.36
N HIS A 188 20.29 5.83 7.34
CA HIS A 188 20.56 5.10 6.10
C HIS A 188 19.27 4.48 5.54
N ALA A 189 18.44 3.90 6.40
CA ALA A 189 17.17 3.30 6.00
C ALA A 189 16.25 4.31 5.29
N PHE A 190 16.10 5.52 5.84
CA PHE A 190 15.32 6.57 5.17
C PHE A 190 15.93 6.96 3.81
N ARG A 191 17.25 7.09 3.72
CA ARG A 191 17.90 7.44 2.43
C ARG A 191 17.67 6.41 1.35
N GLU A 192 17.74 5.10 1.68
CA GLU A 192 17.44 4.04 0.72
C GLU A 192 15.94 4.08 0.33
N PHE A 193 15.04 4.19 1.30
CA PHE A 193 13.62 4.37 1.03
C PHE A 193 13.34 5.57 0.11
N PHE A 194 13.95 6.73 0.41
CA PHE A 194 13.78 7.95 -0.37
C PHE A 194 14.32 7.81 -1.79
N LYS A 195 15.43 7.11 -1.97
CA LYS A 195 16.02 6.85 -3.28
C LYS A 195 15.06 6.04 -4.17
N GLU A 196 14.39 5.05 -3.60
CA GLU A 196 13.47 4.17 -4.32
C GLU A 196 12.08 4.82 -4.52
N ASN A 197 11.63 5.62 -3.56
CA ASN A 197 10.26 6.13 -3.49
C ASN A 197 10.12 7.63 -3.75
N GLY A 198 11.21 8.36 -3.89
CA GLY A 198 11.21 9.83 -4.04
C GLY A 198 10.39 10.34 -5.22
N TYR A 199 10.20 9.53 -6.27
CA TYR A 199 9.43 9.90 -7.45
C TYR A 199 7.94 10.15 -7.15
N TRP A 200 7.38 9.47 -6.15
CA TRP A 200 6.00 9.68 -5.69
C TRP A 200 5.94 10.42 -4.34
N LEU A 201 6.88 10.13 -3.44
CA LEU A 201 6.91 10.70 -2.09
C LEU A 201 7.08 12.23 -2.12
N VAL A 202 8.01 12.73 -2.96
CA VAL A 202 8.26 14.18 -3.05
C VAL A 202 7.01 14.94 -3.50
N PRO A 203 6.41 14.67 -4.67
CA PRO A 203 5.22 15.39 -5.10
C PRO A 203 4.05 15.21 -4.15
N TYR A 204 3.90 14.04 -3.53
CA TYR A 204 2.79 13.78 -2.62
C TYR A 204 2.93 14.55 -1.30
N ALA A 205 4.12 14.58 -0.70
CA ALA A 205 4.39 15.38 0.50
C ALA A 205 4.19 16.88 0.24
N GLN A 206 4.59 17.37 -0.93
CA GLN A 206 4.34 18.76 -1.34
C GLN A 206 2.86 19.04 -1.51
N TYR A 207 2.12 18.12 -2.13
CA TYR A 207 0.66 18.20 -2.25
C TYR A 207 -0.01 18.28 -0.87
N CYS A 208 0.32 17.37 0.06
CA CYS A 208 -0.21 17.37 1.43
C CYS A 208 0.07 18.71 2.14
N THR A 209 1.30 19.22 2.00
CA THR A 209 1.70 20.52 2.58
C THR A 209 0.84 21.67 2.03
N LEU A 210 0.61 21.70 0.73
CA LEU A 210 -0.19 22.75 0.11
C LEU A 210 -1.69 22.59 0.39
N ARG A 211 -2.22 21.37 0.35
CA ARG A 211 -3.59 21.05 0.75
C ARG A 211 -3.88 21.60 2.16
N ASP A 212 -3.01 21.29 3.12
CA ASP A 212 -3.17 21.71 4.51
C ASP A 212 -3.01 23.24 4.66
N LYS A 213 -2.07 23.85 3.92
CA LYS A 213 -1.85 25.29 3.89
C LYS A 213 -3.06 26.06 3.35
N TYR A 214 -3.71 25.54 2.32
CA TYR A 214 -4.84 26.20 1.68
C TYR A 214 -6.20 25.71 2.20
N GLY A 215 -6.23 24.66 3.01
CA GLY A 215 -7.46 24.09 3.57
C GLY A 215 -8.38 23.44 2.52
N THR A 216 -7.83 23.07 1.37
CA THR A 216 -8.57 22.41 0.29
C THR A 216 -7.66 21.52 -0.55
N ALA A 217 -8.19 20.35 -0.95
CA ALA A 217 -7.53 19.43 -1.87
C ALA A 217 -7.60 19.87 -3.34
N ASP A 218 -8.50 20.80 -3.66
CA ASP A 218 -8.65 21.35 -5.00
C ASP A 218 -7.55 22.38 -5.30
N PHE A 219 -6.50 21.91 -5.97
CA PHE A 219 -5.36 22.74 -6.33
C PHE A 219 -5.72 23.92 -7.24
N SER A 220 -6.85 23.88 -7.97
CA SER A 220 -7.30 25.00 -8.79
C SER A 220 -7.63 26.24 -7.95
N GLN A 221 -7.94 26.05 -6.67
CA GLN A 221 -8.22 27.10 -5.70
C GLN A 221 -6.97 27.61 -4.96
N TRP A 222 -5.82 27.00 -5.17
CA TRP A 222 -4.57 27.41 -4.51
C TRP A 222 -4.02 28.67 -5.14
N LYS A 223 -4.01 29.77 -4.38
CA LYS A 223 -3.72 31.12 -4.88
C LYS A 223 -2.40 31.21 -5.67
N ASP A 224 -1.32 30.62 -5.13
CA ASP A 224 0.03 30.76 -5.69
C ASP A 224 0.53 29.46 -6.36
N HIS A 225 -0.25 28.36 -6.31
CA HIS A 225 0.15 27.02 -6.76
C HIS A 225 -0.97 26.33 -7.57
N ASN A 226 -1.86 27.10 -8.17
CA ASN A 226 -2.95 26.57 -9.01
C ASN A 226 -2.48 26.02 -10.36
N GLN A 227 -1.21 26.25 -10.70
CA GLN A 227 -0.52 25.63 -11.83
C GLN A 227 0.79 25.05 -11.31
N TRP A 228 0.95 23.73 -11.44
CA TRP A 228 2.14 23.06 -10.99
C TRP A 228 3.28 23.22 -11.98
N ASN A 229 4.45 23.65 -11.49
CA ASN A 229 5.65 23.80 -12.30
C ASN A 229 6.91 23.28 -11.56
N GLU A 230 7.97 23.01 -12.31
CA GLU A 230 9.20 22.45 -11.75
C GLU A 230 9.95 23.42 -10.82
N ALA A 231 9.80 24.73 -11.01
CA ALA A 231 10.44 25.72 -10.14
C ALA A 231 9.76 25.71 -8.75
N ASP A 232 8.44 25.62 -8.67
CA ASP A 232 7.72 25.51 -7.41
C ASP A 232 8.05 24.19 -6.71
N ARG A 233 8.09 23.08 -7.44
CA ARG A 233 8.50 21.79 -6.93
C ARG A 233 9.88 21.85 -6.28
N LYS A 234 10.86 22.42 -6.97
CA LYS A 234 12.21 22.57 -6.45
C LYS A 234 12.23 23.45 -5.19
N LYS A 235 11.56 24.59 -5.25
CA LYS A 235 11.49 25.55 -4.13
C LYS A 235 10.89 24.94 -2.87
N LEU A 236 9.78 24.21 -2.98
CA LEU A 236 9.12 23.54 -1.85
C LEU A 236 10.00 22.49 -1.17
N SER A 237 10.89 21.85 -1.92
CA SER A 237 11.83 20.84 -1.41
C SER A 237 13.18 21.42 -0.95
N GLU A 238 13.41 22.73 -1.06
CA GLU A 238 14.63 23.35 -0.57
C GLU A 238 14.64 23.44 0.96
N PRO A 239 15.68 22.93 1.65
CA PRO A 239 15.75 22.95 3.13
C PRO A 239 15.62 24.35 3.76
N ARG A 240 15.83 25.41 2.99
CA ARG A 240 15.70 26.81 3.43
C ARG A 240 14.33 27.42 3.17
N SER A 241 13.43 26.70 2.48
CA SER A 241 12.08 27.19 2.22
C SER A 241 11.24 27.15 3.51
N LYS A 242 10.24 28.02 3.59
CA LYS A 242 9.32 28.05 4.73
C LYS A 242 8.49 26.78 4.82
N GLU A 243 8.17 26.22 3.69
CA GLU A 243 7.33 25.02 3.54
C GLU A 243 8.10 23.73 3.80
N TYR A 244 9.43 23.73 3.73
CA TYR A 244 10.24 22.50 3.84
C TYR A 244 9.98 21.72 5.13
N LYS A 245 9.75 22.41 6.26
CA LYS A 245 9.45 21.74 7.53
C LYS A 245 8.20 20.85 7.42
N GLU A 246 7.17 21.33 6.76
CA GLU A 246 5.94 20.57 6.55
C GLU A 246 6.13 19.47 5.50
N VAL A 247 6.84 19.74 4.43
CA VAL A 247 7.20 18.72 3.42
C VAL A 247 8.00 17.59 4.07
N ALA A 248 8.98 17.92 4.92
CA ALA A 248 9.78 16.93 5.64
C ALA A 248 8.98 16.17 6.69
N PHE A 249 7.98 16.78 7.32
CA PHE A 249 7.02 16.08 8.16
C PHE A 249 6.27 14.99 7.37
N TRP A 250 5.78 15.31 6.18
CA TRP A 250 5.10 14.34 5.32
C TRP A 250 6.04 13.27 4.77
N TYR A 251 7.33 13.57 4.53
CA TYR A 251 8.33 12.53 4.26
C TYR A 251 8.43 11.54 5.42
N TYR A 252 8.44 12.04 6.65
CA TYR A 252 8.46 11.21 7.85
C TYR A 252 7.21 10.36 8.01
N VAL A 253 6.03 10.91 7.75
CA VAL A 253 4.75 10.20 7.89
C VAL A 253 4.63 9.05 6.91
N TYR A 254 5.10 9.23 5.67
CA TYR A 254 4.96 8.24 4.60
C TYR A 254 6.20 7.35 4.41
N SER A 255 7.22 7.48 5.23
CA SER A 255 8.39 6.60 5.23
C SER A 255 8.29 5.52 6.30
#